data_2e211c6f3914b9d8c05ee19128f9b656
#
_entry.id   2e211c6f3914b9d8c05ee19128f9b656
#
_cell.length_a   1.000
_cell.length_b   1.000
_cell.length_c   1.000
_cell.angle_alpha   90.00
_cell.angle_beta   90.00
_cell.angle_gamma   90.00
#
_symmetry.space_group_name_H-M   'P 1'
#
loop_
_entity.id
_entity.type
_entity.pdbx_description
1 polymer ?
#
loop_
_entity_poly.entity_id
_entity_poly.type
_entity_poly.pdbx_seq_one_letter_code
_entity_poly.pdbx_strand_id
1 'polypeptide(L)'
;MRISDKFAELGKKGEKALILYISCGDPSAAETVRIAREIIDAGCDILELGLPFSDPLADGPTIQAASQRAIAAGMNTDRYFETCAQIGGVPKVCMTYYNLIFQYGLERFAKACYNSGITGLIVPDLPPEESGPLKKACEENGVDLISIVSPQMSEERMDTIKNKLSSDKSRMTEGFVYLQSVLGITGAREDMRAQLSGVIEEVRALGLPVAVGFGVSKPNQVRDLVAQGADGIIVGSALIKRINAKEDLASFVKSLKAATR
;
A
#
# COMPACT_ATOMS: atom_id res chain seq x y z
N MET A 1 -2.73 -3.97 15.76
CA MET A 1 -2.39 -2.53 15.62
C MET A 1 -3.07 -2.01 14.37
N ARG A 2 -3.79 -0.89 14.46
CA ARG A 2 -4.44 -0.26 13.29
C ARG A 2 -3.44 0.59 12.51
N ILE A 3 -3.74 0.86 11.25
CA ILE A 3 -2.92 1.73 10.39
C ILE A 3 -2.87 3.14 10.96
N SER A 4 -4.02 3.69 11.39
CA SER A 4 -4.12 5.01 12.02
C SER A 4 -3.27 5.15 13.27
N ASP A 5 -3.19 4.11 14.11
CA ASP A 5 -2.34 4.10 15.30
C ASP A 5 -0.86 4.23 14.95
N LYS A 6 -0.44 3.55 13.86
CA LYS A 6 0.95 3.61 13.39
C LYS A 6 1.31 4.99 12.86
N PHE A 7 0.45 5.62 12.06
CA PHE A 7 0.69 7.01 11.61
C PHE A 7 0.74 7.99 12.79
N ALA A 8 -0.15 7.84 13.76
CA ALA A 8 -0.15 8.67 14.98
C ALA A 8 1.12 8.48 15.82
N GLU A 9 1.58 7.24 15.96
CA GLU A 9 2.85 6.91 16.66
C GLU A 9 4.04 7.60 15.97
N LEU A 10 4.15 7.46 14.65
CA LEU A 10 5.23 8.04 13.86
C LEU A 10 5.20 9.58 13.88
N GLY A 11 4.00 10.16 13.76
CA GLY A 11 3.83 11.61 13.84
C GLY A 11 4.33 12.21 15.17
N LYS A 12 4.10 11.52 16.31
CA LYS A 12 4.65 11.93 17.62
C LYS A 12 6.17 11.90 17.68
N LYS A 13 6.81 11.05 16.85
CA LYS A 13 8.28 10.94 16.75
C LYS A 13 8.88 11.87 15.70
N GLY A 14 8.04 12.61 14.94
CA GLY A 14 8.50 13.38 13.78
C GLY A 14 8.95 12.54 12.60
N GLU A 15 8.55 11.26 12.56
CA GLU A 15 8.90 10.31 11.51
C GLU A 15 7.74 10.10 10.54
N LYS A 16 8.06 9.72 9.29
CA LYS A 16 7.08 9.31 8.29
C LYS A 16 7.06 7.80 8.10
N ALA A 17 5.91 7.26 7.65
CA ALA A 17 5.76 5.82 7.49
C ALA A 17 6.59 5.30 6.30
N LEU A 18 7.36 4.24 6.50
CA LEU A 18 7.93 3.43 5.44
C LEU A 18 7.02 2.23 5.19
N ILE A 19 6.36 2.21 4.04
CA ILE A 19 5.44 1.16 3.61
C ILE A 19 6.14 0.31 2.57
N LEU A 20 6.29 -0.98 2.82
CA LEU A 20 7.01 -1.88 1.93
C LEU A 20 6.09 -2.92 1.33
N TYR A 21 6.09 -3.01 -0.01
CA TYR A 21 5.33 -3.99 -0.76
C TYR A 21 6.16 -5.24 -1.06
N ILE A 22 5.58 -6.41 -0.82
CA ILE A 22 6.07 -7.70 -1.32
C ILE A 22 4.92 -8.51 -1.92
N SER A 23 5.20 -9.30 -2.97
CA SER A 23 4.23 -10.23 -3.53
C SER A 23 4.20 -11.49 -2.68
N CYS A 24 3.04 -11.82 -2.11
CA CYS A 24 2.90 -12.99 -1.25
C CYS A 24 3.01 -14.28 -2.09
N GLY A 25 3.92 -15.16 -1.69
CA GLY A 25 4.22 -16.39 -2.42
C GLY A 25 5.42 -16.31 -3.35
N ASP A 26 6.05 -15.15 -3.50
CA ASP A 26 7.26 -14.99 -4.33
C ASP A 26 8.52 -14.92 -3.43
N PRO A 27 9.44 -15.87 -3.52
CA PRO A 27 9.41 -17.08 -4.36
C PRO A 27 8.61 -18.24 -3.75
N SER A 28 8.19 -18.15 -2.50
CA SER A 28 7.32 -19.13 -1.81
C SER A 28 6.63 -18.51 -0.59
N ALA A 29 5.60 -19.17 -0.05
CA ALA A 29 4.91 -18.74 1.17
C ALA A 29 5.88 -18.66 2.38
N ALA A 30 6.75 -19.64 2.56
CA ALA A 30 7.72 -19.66 3.66
C ALA A 30 8.74 -18.50 3.53
N GLU A 31 9.24 -18.25 2.33
CA GLU A 31 10.14 -17.10 2.06
C GLU A 31 9.43 -15.77 2.25
N THR A 32 8.15 -15.65 1.89
CA THR A 32 7.36 -14.45 2.19
C THR A 32 7.38 -14.12 3.69
N VAL A 33 7.15 -15.11 4.54
CA VAL A 33 7.17 -14.93 6.00
C VAL A 33 8.57 -14.54 6.50
N ARG A 34 9.62 -15.19 5.99
CA ARG A 34 11.01 -14.86 6.33
C ARG A 34 11.39 -13.44 5.93
N ILE A 35 11.11 -13.08 4.67
CA ILE A 35 11.40 -11.74 4.13
C ILE A 35 10.60 -10.68 4.89
N ALA A 36 9.32 -10.92 5.16
CA ALA A 36 8.48 -10.00 5.92
C ALA A 36 9.10 -9.68 7.29
N ARG A 37 9.54 -10.69 8.03
CA ARG A 37 10.22 -10.51 9.34
C ARG A 37 11.51 -9.70 9.20
N GLU A 38 12.36 -10.04 8.24
CA GLU A 38 13.61 -9.34 7.99
C GLU A 38 13.40 -7.83 7.70
N ILE A 39 12.44 -7.48 6.83
CA ILE A 39 12.17 -6.08 6.50
C ILE A 39 11.44 -5.33 7.62
N ILE A 40 10.62 -6.00 8.43
CA ILE A 40 9.98 -5.42 9.62
C ILE A 40 11.06 -5.09 10.66
N ASP A 41 11.95 -6.01 10.97
CA ASP A 41 13.05 -5.81 11.91
C ASP A 41 14.02 -4.70 11.42
N ALA A 42 14.10 -4.49 10.11
CA ALA A 42 14.91 -3.44 9.51
C ALA A 42 14.25 -2.05 9.50
N GLY A 43 12.95 -1.93 9.84
CA GLY A 43 12.25 -0.66 9.98
C GLY A 43 11.08 -0.41 9.04
N CYS A 44 10.48 -1.45 8.46
CA CYS A 44 9.18 -1.35 7.79
C CYS A 44 8.11 -1.01 8.83
N ASP A 45 7.35 0.05 8.61
CA ASP A 45 6.30 0.50 9.53
C ASP A 45 4.92 -0.10 9.20
N ILE A 46 4.64 -0.30 7.92
CA ILE A 46 3.41 -0.91 7.39
C ILE A 46 3.82 -1.86 6.28
N LEU A 47 3.31 -3.09 6.32
CA LEU A 47 3.61 -4.10 5.31
C LEU A 47 2.45 -4.24 4.33
N GLU A 48 2.72 -3.97 3.06
CA GLU A 48 1.79 -4.19 1.96
C GLU A 48 2.07 -5.56 1.32
N LEU A 49 1.09 -6.46 1.42
CA LEU A 49 1.15 -7.83 0.92
C LEU A 49 0.28 -7.96 -0.32
N GLY A 50 0.90 -8.12 -1.49
CA GLY A 50 0.19 -8.37 -2.74
C GLY A 50 -0.38 -9.79 -2.77
N LEU A 51 -1.71 -9.95 -2.90
CA LEU A 51 -2.32 -11.22 -3.29
C LEU A 51 -2.17 -11.35 -4.81
N PRO A 52 -1.41 -12.36 -5.30
CA PRO A 52 -1.13 -12.49 -6.71
C PRO A 52 -2.36 -12.69 -7.58
N PHE A 53 -2.38 -12.04 -8.73
CA PHE A 53 -3.42 -12.16 -9.74
C PHE A 53 -2.81 -12.44 -11.11
N SER A 54 -3.51 -13.20 -11.96
CA SER A 54 -3.05 -13.60 -13.30
C SER A 54 -3.03 -12.43 -14.29
N ASP A 55 -3.94 -11.45 -14.10
CA ASP A 55 -4.21 -10.35 -15.05
C ASP A 55 -4.05 -8.97 -14.39
N PRO A 56 -2.87 -8.62 -13.85
CA PRO A 56 -2.65 -7.44 -12.99
C PRO A 56 -2.47 -6.16 -13.81
N LEU A 57 -3.57 -5.55 -14.27
CA LEU A 57 -3.59 -4.41 -15.19
C LEU A 57 -2.92 -3.13 -14.64
N ALA A 58 -2.95 -2.94 -13.31
CA ALA A 58 -2.38 -1.76 -12.67
C ALA A 58 -0.90 -1.92 -12.30
N ASP A 59 -0.34 -3.13 -12.41
CA ASP A 59 1.01 -3.43 -11.98
C ASP A 59 2.05 -3.25 -13.09
N GLY A 60 3.23 -2.78 -12.70
CA GLY A 60 4.39 -2.75 -13.58
C GLY A 60 5.04 -4.15 -13.77
N PRO A 61 5.92 -4.31 -14.76
CA PRO A 61 6.44 -5.62 -15.16
C PRO A 61 7.17 -6.37 -14.03
N THR A 62 7.77 -5.68 -13.08
CA THR A 62 8.45 -6.30 -11.92
C THR A 62 7.45 -6.99 -10.98
N ILE A 63 6.32 -6.34 -10.69
CA ILE A 63 5.26 -6.87 -9.83
C ILE A 63 4.51 -7.98 -10.57
N GLN A 64 4.19 -7.79 -11.86
CA GLN A 64 3.58 -8.82 -12.70
C GLN A 64 4.39 -10.13 -12.69
N ALA A 65 5.70 -10.02 -12.90
CA ALA A 65 6.59 -11.19 -12.87
C ALA A 65 6.64 -11.86 -11.49
N ALA A 66 6.59 -11.09 -10.40
CA ALA A 66 6.50 -11.62 -9.03
C ALA A 66 5.18 -12.37 -8.79
N SER A 67 4.06 -11.80 -9.24
CA SER A 67 2.73 -12.44 -9.17
C SER A 67 2.70 -13.76 -9.94
N GLN A 68 3.26 -13.81 -11.16
CA GLN A 68 3.36 -15.04 -11.95
C GLN A 68 4.18 -16.12 -11.23
N ARG A 69 5.33 -15.77 -10.63
CA ARG A 69 6.13 -16.73 -9.85
C ARG A 69 5.37 -17.25 -8.63
N ALA A 70 4.69 -16.39 -7.93
CA ALA A 70 3.90 -16.76 -6.77
C ALA A 70 2.75 -17.71 -7.13
N ILE A 71 2.02 -17.45 -8.22
CA ILE A 71 0.97 -18.34 -8.74
C ILE A 71 1.57 -19.68 -9.16
N ALA A 72 2.69 -19.69 -9.87
CA ALA A 72 3.40 -20.91 -10.27
C ALA A 72 3.89 -21.73 -9.06
N ALA A 73 4.22 -21.06 -7.93
CA ALA A 73 4.54 -21.69 -6.65
C ALA A 73 3.29 -22.20 -5.89
N GLY A 74 2.10 -22.07 -6.48
CA GLY A 74 0.84 -22.58 -5.93
C GLY A 74 0.17 -21.63 -4.94
N MET A 75 0.48 -20.31 -4.97
CA MET A 75 -0.24 -19.32 -4.18
C MET A 75 -1.68 -19.18 -4.70
N ASN A 76 -2.61 -19.12 -3.79
CA ASN A 76 -4.03 -18.84 -4.01
C ASN A 76 -4.59 -18.04 -2.81
N THR A 77 -5.85 -17.65 -2.87
CA THR A 77 -6.45 -16.77 -1.85
C THR A 77 -6.44 -17.39 -0.45
N ASP A 78 -6.71 -18.69 -0.30
CA ASP A 78 -6.71 -19.33 1.03
C ASP A 78 -5.29 -19.41 1.60
N ARG A 79 -4.32 -19.86 0.80
CA ARG A 79 -2.89 -19.89 1.20
C ARG A 79 -2.32 -18.49 1.47
N TYR A 80 -2.83 -17.47 0.77
CA TYR A 80 -2.46 -16.10 1.06
C TYR A 80 -2.83 -15.71 2.49
N PHE A 81 -4.09 -15.94 2.90
CA PHE A 81 -4.52 -15.64 4.27
C PHE A 81 -3.79 -16.44 5.32
N GLU A 82 -3.54 -17.74 5.08
CA GLU A 82 -2.72 -18.60 5.94
C GLU A 82 -1.28 -18.06 6.10
N THR A 83 -0.70 -17.53 5.02
CA THR A 83 0.65 -16.94 5.03
C THR A 83 0.65 -15.63 5.79
N CYS A 84 -0.34 -14.75 5.53
CA CYS A 84 -0.47 -13.46 6.21
C CYS A 84 -0.68 -13.60 7.72
N ALA A 85 -1.39 -14.62 8.16
CA ALA A 85 -1.62 -14.90 9.59
C ALA A 85 -0.32 -15.20 10.38
N GLN A 86 0.74 -15.64 9.70
CA GLN A 86 2.05 -15.94 10.31
C GLN A 86 2.95 -14.70 10.46
N ILE A 87 2.52 -13.57 9.93
CA ILE A 87 3.29 -12.31 9.93
C ILE A 87 2.65 -11.34 10.93
N GLY A 88 3.43 -10.86 11.88
CA GLY A 88 3.01 -9.90 12.90
C GLY A 88 4.00 -8.74 13.03
N GLY A 89 3.78 -7.88 14.04
CA GLY A 89 4.69 -6.80 14.41
C GLY A 89 4.32 -5.42 13.85
N VAL A 90 3.70 -5.34 12.67
CA VAL A 90 3.24 -4.10 12.03
C VAL A 90 1.84 -4.25 11.43
N PRO A 91 1.12 -3.15 11.18
CA PRO A 91 -0.10 -3.19 10.37
C PRO A 91 0.16 -3.80 9.00
N LYS A 92 -0.79 -4.59 8.51
CA LYS A 92 -0.73 -5.22 7.20
C LYS A 92 -1.82 -4.69 6.28
N VAL A 93 -1.47 -4.46 5.04
CA VAL A 93 -2.38 -4.04 3.97
C VAL A 93 -2.37 -5.12 2.89
N CYS A 94 -3.54 -5.55 2.45
CA CYS A 94 -3.69 -6.40 1.28
C CYS A 94 -3.81 -5.53 0.04
N MET A 95 -3.00 -5.77 -0.99
CA MET A 95 -3.22 -5.21 -2.32
C MET A 95 -3.65 -6.34 -3.26
N THR A 96 -4.80 -6.18 -3.92
CA THR A 96 -5.31 -7.17 -4.87
C THR A 96 -6.35 -6.55 -5.81
N TYR A 97 -6.82 -7.34 -6.77
CA TYR A 97 -7.79 -6.96 -7.80
C TYR A 97 -9.21 -7.38 -7.42
N TYR A 98 -10.19 -6.58 -7.82
CA TYR A 98 -11.58 -6.74 -7.41
C TYR A 98 -12.17 -8.11 -7.79
N ASN A 99 -11.77 -8.67 -8.92
CA ASN A 99 -12.25 -9.98 -9.35
C ASN A 99 -11.97 -11.09 -8.32
N LEU A 100 -10.78 -11.11 -7.70
CA LEU A 100 -10.46 -12.11 -6.66
C LEU A 100 -11.34 -11.94 -5.42
N ILE A 101 -11.61 -10.71 -5.02
CA ILE A 101 -12.47 -10.39 -3.89
C ILE A 101 -13.92 -10.80 -4.20
N PHE A 102 -14.40 -10.46 -5.40
CA PHE A 102 -15.75 -10.77 -5.86
C PHE A 102 -16.00 -12.29 -5.89
N GLN A 103 -15.07 -13.06 -6.47
CA GLN A 103 -15.15 -14.53 -6.51
C GLN A 103 -15.09 -15.18 -5.14
N TYR A 104 -14.32 -14.61 -4.21
CA TYR A 104 -14.24 -15.12 -2.84
C TYR A 104 -15.47 -14.75 -2.00
N GLY A 105 -16.20 -13.71 -2.40
CA GLY A 105 -17.31 -13.07 -1.69
C GLY A 105 -16.86 -11.95 -0.77
N LEU A 106 -17.45 -10.75 -0.93
CA LEU A 106 -16.98 -9.50 -0.31
C LEU A 106 -16.87 -9.61 1.22
N GLU A 107 -17.91 -10.07 1.89
CA GLU A 107 -17.94 -10.24 3.35
C GLU A 107 -16.95 -11.31 3.83
N ARG A 108 -16.90 -12.45 3.11
CA ARG A 108 -15.98 -13.54 3.43
C ARG A 108 -14.52 -13.08 3.30
N PHE A 109 -14.21 -12.28 2.26
CA PHE A 109 -12.87 -11.74 2.03
C PHE A 109 -12.50 -10.74 3.12
N ALA A 110 -13.36 -9.78 3.45
CA ALA A 110 -13.12 -8.81 4.51
C ALA A 110 -12.92 -9.48 5.88
N LYS A 111 -13.73 -10.49 6.19
CA LYS A 111 -13.58 -11.30 7.40
C LYS A 111 -12.27 -12.08 7.41
N ALA A 112 -11.85 -12.64 6.27
CA ALA A 112 -10.57 -13.36 6.16
C ALA A 112 -9.37 -12.41 6.31
N CYS A 113 -9.46 -11.17 5.80
CA CYS A 113 -8.49 -10.11 6.06
C CYS A 113 -8.32 -9.88 7.57
N TYR A 114 -9.42 -9.61 8.27
CA TYR A 114 -9.40 -9.38 9.72
C TYR A 114 -8.78 -10.56 10.48
N ASN A 115 -9.22 -11.79 10.19
CA ASN A 115 -8.75 -13.01 10.86
C ASN A 115 -7.25 -13.28 10.64
N SER A 116 -6.70 -12.85 9.49
CA SER A 116 -5.26 -12.96 9.18
C SER A 116 -4.46 -11.75 9.65
N GLY A 117 -5.11 -10.78 10.35
CA GLY A 117 -4.48 -9.59 10.88
C GLY A 117 -4.17 -8.52 9.83
N ILE A 118 -4.84 -8.56 8.67
CA ILE A 118 -4.82 -7.51 7.66
C ILE A 118 -5.81 -6.44 8.09
N THR A 119 -5.36 -5.18 8.14
CA THR A 119 -6.15 -4.06 8.62
C THR A 119 -6.45 -3.02 7.53
N GLY A 120 -5.93 -3.20 6.33
CA GLY A 120 -6.21 -2.36 5.18
C GLY A 120 -6.31 -3.15 3.88
N LEU A 121 -7.04 -2.62 2.91
CA LEU A 121 -7.27 -3.22 1.60
C LEU A 121 -7.11 -2.15 0.51
N ILE A 122 -6.28 -2.44 -0.49
CA ILE A 122 -6.07 -1.63 -1.69
C ILE A 122 -6.58 -2.42 -2.90
N VAL A 123 -7.48 -1.81 -3.70
CA VAL A 123 -8.09 -2.43 -4.88
C VAL A 123 -7.98 -1.47 -6.07
N PRO A 124 -6.89 -1.56 -6.87
CA PRO A 124 -6.57 -0.56 -7.88
C PRO A 124 -7.56 -0.47 -9.04
N ASP A 125 -8.29 -1.54 -9.32
CA ASP A 125 -9.28 -1.64 -10.40
C ASP A 125 -10.72 -1.39 -9.94
N LEU A 126 -10.94 -1.01 -8.67
CA LEU A 126 -12.28 -0.68 -8.16
C LEU A 126 -12.46 0.84 -8.13
N PRO A 127 -13.34 1.39 -9.01
CA PRO A 127 -13.65 2.82 -8.99
C PRO A 127 -14.31 3.24 -7.68
N PRO A 128 -14.06 4.45 -7.19
CA PRO A 128 -14.70 4.96 -5.98
C PRO A 128 -16.24 4.86 -6.03
N GLU A 129 -16.83 5.10 -7.20
CA GLU A 129 -18.28 5.08 -7.42
C GLU A 129 -18.90 3.69 -7.15
N GLU A 130 -18.13 2.63 -7.41
CA GLU A 130 -18.57 1.23 -7.27
C GLU A 130 -18.12 0.59 -5.94
N SER A 131 -17.33 1.30 -5.13
CA SER A 131 -16.71 0.74 -3.92
C SER A 131 -17.68 0.49 -2.76
N GLY A 132 -18.92 1.02 -2.83
CA GLY A 132 -19.90 0.98 -1.72
C GLY A 132 -20.08 -0.39 -1.06
N PRO A 133 -20.41 -1.45 -1.82
CA PRO A 133 -20.61 -2.78 -1.25
C PRO A 133 -19.38 -3.34 -0.54
N LEU A 134 -18.18 -3.18 -1.15
CA LEU A 134 -16.93 -3.64 -0.54
C LEU A 134 -16.58 -2.79 0.69
N LYS A 135 -16.78 -1.47 0.61
CA LYS A 135 -16.55 -0.57 1.75
C LYS A 135 -17.37 -0.99 2.96
N LYS A 136 -18.66 -1.27 2.77
CA LYS A 136 -19.52 -1.77 3.84
C LYS A 136 -18.99 -3.06 4.46
N ALA A 137 -18.63 -4.05 3.65
CA ALA A 137 -18.08 -5.31 4.13
C ALA A 137 -16.77 -5.10 4.93
N CYS A 138 -15.91 -4.19 4.47
CA CYS A 138 -14.67 -3.82 5.16
C CYS A 138 -14.95 -3.15 6.51
N GLU A 139 -15.87 -2.18 6.57
CA GLU A 139 -16.28 -1.48 7.80
C GLU A 139 -16.81 -2.44 8.86
N GLU A 140 -17.72 -3.35 8.47
CA GLU A 140 -18.29 -4.36 9.38
C GLU A 140 -17.25 -5.31 9.95
N ASN A 141 -16.11 -5.45 9.29
CA ASN A 141 -15.01 -6.32 9.72
C ASN A 141 -13.77 -5.56 10.24
N GLY A 142 -13.82 -4.23 10.36
CA GLY A 142 -12.71 -3.43 10.90
C GLY A 142 -11.47 -3.40 10.01
N VAL A 143 -11.68 -3.47 8.68
CA VAL A 143 -10.65 -3.34 7.64
C VAL A 143 -10.81 -1.99 6.94
N ASP A 144 -9.73 -1.23 6.79
CA ASP A 144 -9.74 0.06 6.09
C ASP A 144 -9.73 -0.17 4.58
N LEU A 145 -10.68 0.36 3.81
CA LEU A 145 -10.61 0.38 2.35
C LEU A 145 -9.87 1.66 1.91
N ILE A 146 -8.63 1.49 1.45
CA ILE A 146 -7.70 2.58 1.15
C ILE A 146 -8.03 3.17 -0.23
N SER A 147 -8.31 4.46 -0.26
CA SER A 147 -8.59 5.19 -1.49
C SER A 147 -7.31 5.48 -2.27
N ILE A 148 -7.36 5.29 -3.59
CA ILE A 148 -6.24 5.61 -4.50
C ILE A 148 -6.56 6.91 -5.22
N VAL A 149 -5.60 7.84 -5.21
CA VAL A 149 -5.65 9.10 -5.97
C VAL A 149 -4.43 9.22 -6.87
N SER A 150 -4.56 10.00 -7.94
CA SER A 150 -3.46 10.30 -8.86
C SER A 150 -3.48 11.80 -9.19
N PRO A 151 -2.31 12.45 -9.36
CA PRO A 151 -2.24 13.86 -9.79
C PRO A 151 -2.86 14.13 -11.16
N GLN A 152 -3.04 13.09 -11.99
CA GLN A 152 -3.64 13.18 -13.32
C GLN A 152 -5.15 12.88 -13.30
N MET A 153 -5.73 12.66 -12.11
CA MET A 153 -7.17 12.42 -11.95
C MET A 153 -7.94 13.70 -12.30
N SER A 154 -9.12 13.57 -12.95
CA SER A 154 -10.00 14.71 -13.20
C SER A 154 -10.49 15.33 -11.88
N GLU A 155 -10.75 16.64 -11.89
CA GLU A 155 -11.30 17.36 -10.73
C GLU A 155 -12.62 16.73 -10.24
N GLU A 156 -13.51 16.34 -11.16
CA GLU A 156 -14.78 15.65 -10.83
C GLU A 156 -14.57 14.38 -10.04
N ARG A 157 -13.56 13.58 -10.42
CA ARG A 157 -13.23 12.33 -9.74
C ARG A 157 -12.55 12.57 -8.38
N MET A 158 -11.71 13.59 -8.31
CA MET A 158 -11.13 14.03 -7.03
C MET A 158 -12.22 14.50 -6.07
N ASP A 159 -13.20 15.28 -6.54
CA ASP A 159 -14.33 15.74 -5.73
C ASP A 159 -15.22 14.59 -5.27
N THR A 160 -15.43 13.57 -6.12
CA THR A 160 -16.13 12.34 -5.72
C THR A 160 -15.44 11.65 -4.56
N ILE A 161 -14.11 11.51 -4.62
CA ILE A 161 -13.31 10.94 -3.53
C ILE A 161 -13.40 11.82 -2.28
N LYS A 162 -13.18 13.15 -2.41
CA LYS A 162 -13.28 14.10 -1.28
C LYS A 162 -14.65 14.02 -0.60
N ASN A 163 -15.73 13.98 -1.36
CA ASN A 163 -17.08 13.88 -0.83
C ASN A 163 -17.30 12.58 -0.07
N LYS A 164 -16.79 11.45 -0.58
CA LYS A 164 -16.85 10.16 0.12
C LYS A 164 -16.03 10.17 1.41
N LEU A 165 -14.82 10.72 1.38
CA LEU A 165 -13.95 10.84 2.54
C LEU A 165 -14.52 11.79 3.59
N SER A 166 -15.19 12.86 3.17
CA SER A 166 -15.78 13.89 4.07
C SER A 166 -17.12 13.48 4.66
N SER A 167 -17.92 12.68 3.94
CA SER A 167 -19.25 12.23 4.38
C SER A 167 -19.18 11.12 5.41
N ASP A 168 -18.06 10.45 5.52
CA ASP A 168 -17.85 9.36 6.46
C ASP A 168 -17.50 9.90 7.85
N LYS A 169 -18.51 10.00 8.70
CA LYS A 169 -18.33 10.40 10.12
C LYS A 169 -17.53 9.38 10.93
N SER A 170 -17.36 8.18 10.42
CA SER A 170 -16.59 7.11 11.05
C SER A 170 -15.12 7.11 10.65
N ARG A 171 -14.41 8.21 10.55
CA ARG A 171 -12.97 8.34 10.19
C ARG A 171 -12.05 7.16 10.62
N MET A 172 -12.66 6.09 11.09
CA MET A 172 -12.00 4.89 11.62
C MET A 172 -11.69 3.82 10.57
N THR A 173 -12.08 4.03 9.28
CA THR A 173 -12.03 2.99 8.25
C THR A 173 -11.25 3.35 6.99
N GLU A 174 -10.36 4.35 7.04
CA GLU A 174 -9.66 4.81 5.84
C GLU A 174 -8.12 4.78 5.91
N GLY A 175 -7.55 4.42 7.04
CA GLY A 175 -6.11 4.24 7.24
C GLY A 175 -5.24 5.38 6.71
N PHE A 176 -5.16 5.52 5.39
CA PHE A 176 -4.46 6.58 4.65
C PHE A 176 -5.00 6.68 3.21
N VAL A 177 -4.62 7.72 2.49
CA VAL A 177 -4.84 7.83 1.05
C VAL A 177 -3.57 7.42 0.31
N TYR A 178 -3.70 6.48 -0.63
CA TYR A 178 -2.61 6.07 -1.53
C TYR A 178 -2.53 7.06 -2.69
N LEU A 179 -1.49 7.88 -2.72
CA LEU A 179 -1.22 8.77 -3.85
C LEU A 179 -0.28 8.04 -4.83
N GLN A 180 -0.89 7.56 -5.92
CA GLN A 180 -0.15 6.93 -7.01
C GLN A 180 0.35 8.02 -7.95
N SER A 181 1.64 8.17 -8.10
CA SER A 181 2.23 9.09 -9.04
C SER A 181 3.07 8.37 -10.08
N VAL A 182 3.00 8.84 -11.34
CA VAL A 182 3.79 8.32 -12.45
C VAL A 182 4.98 9.25 -12.66
N LEU A 183 6.05 9.11 -11.86
CA LEU A 183 7.34 9.70 -12.22
C LEU A 183 8.10 8.79 -13.19
N GLY A 184 7.65 8.80 -14.41
CA GLY A 184 8.43 8.30 -15.52
C GLY A 184 8.69 9.46 -16.47
N ILE A 185 9.99 9.82 -16.68
CA ILE A 185 10.52 10.50 -17.84
C ILE A 185 10.70 12.04 -17.71
N THR A 186 11.94 12.40 -17.66
CA THR A 186 12.64 13.58 -18.22
C THR A 186 11.78 14.70 -18.85
N GLY A 187 11.72 15.86 -18.21
CA GLY A 187 11.36 17.11 -18.85
C GLY A 187 10.52 18.10 -18.04
N ALA A 188 9.72 17.67 -17.09
CA ALA A 188 8.79 18.53 -16.35
C ALA A 188 8.88 18.32 -14.82
N ARG A 189 10.11 18.27 -14.26
CA ARG A 189 10.29 17.94 -12.83
C ARG A 189 9.68 18.96 -11.88
N GLU A 190 9.70 20.24 -12.21
CA GLU A 190 9.18 21.30 -11.33
C GLU A 190 7.66 21.35 -11.35
N ASP A 191 7.03 21.29 -12.53
CA ASP A 191 5.57 21.28 -12.66
C ASP A 191 4.95 20.05 -11.99
N MET A 192 5.58 18.88 -12.15
CA MET A 192 5.10 17.65 -11.50
C MET A 192 5.28 17.64 -9.97
N ARG A 193 6.34 18.28 -9.46
CA ARG A 193 6.51 18.46 -8.01
C ARG A 193 5.45 19.38 -7.44
N ALA A 194 5.15 20.47 -8.13
CA ALA A 194 4.09 21.40 -7.73
C ALA A 194 2.71 20.73 -7.73
N GLN A 195 2.39 19.95 -8.77
CA GLN A 195 1.16 19.17 -8.83
C GLN A 195 1.08 18.14 -7.72
N LEU A 196 2.16 17.40 -7.44
CA LEU A 196 2.20 16.41 -6.36
C LEU A 196 1.99 17.07 -5.00
N SER A 197 2.67 18.18 -4.72
CA SER A 197 2.51 18.92 -3.46
C SER A 197 1.08 19.45 -3.33
N GLY A 198 0.47 19.96 -4.39
CA GLY A 198 -0.92 20.43 -4.39
C GLY A 198 -1.91 19.31 -4.02
N VAL A 199 -1.79 18.13 -4.63
CA VAL A 199 -2.65 16.98 -4.31
C VAL A 199 -2.41 16.49 -2.87
N ILE A 200 -1.17 16.46 -2.39
CA ILE A 200 -0.88 16.11 -1.01
C ILE A 200 -1.58 17.08 -0.04
N GLU A 201 -1.51 18.39 -0.30
CA GLU A 201 -2.16 19.40 0.53
C GLU A 201 -3.69 19.26 0.54
N GLU A 202 -4.29 19.05 -0.64
CA GLU A 202 -5.73 18.83 -0.78
C GLU A 202 -6.23 17.61 0.00
N VAL A 203 -5.53 16.50 -0.11
CA VAL A 203 -5.90 15.26 0.60
C VAL A 203 -5.67 15.41 2.11
N ARG A 204 -4.57 16.03 2.53
CA ARG A 204 -4.29 16.29 3.95
C ARG A 204 -5.34 17.22 4.59
N ALA A 205 -5.92 18.15 3.83
CA ALA A 205 -7.01 18.98 4.30
C ALA A 205 -8.26 18.18 4.71
N LEU A 206 -8.40 16.93 4.23
CA LEU A 206 -9.44 15.99 4.66
C LEU A 206 -9.13 15.33 6.02
N GLY A 207 -7.92 15.55 6.57
CA GLY A 207 -7.49 14.99 7.84
C GLY A 207 -6.99 13.55 7.79
N LEU A 208 -6.63 13.06 6.59
CA LEU A 208 -6.08 11.72 6.40
C LEU A 208 -4.58 11.80 6.06
N PRO A 209 -3.77 10.81 6.52
CA PRO A 209 -2.39 10.68 6.07
C PRO A 209 -2.32 10.39 4.57
N VAL A 210 -1.30 10.91 3.90
CA VAL A 210 -1.03 10.64 2.48
C VAL A 210 0.23 9.80 2.33
N ALA A 211 0.09 8.60 1.76
CA ALA A 211 1.22 7.75 1.43
C ALA A 211 1.47 7.76 -0.09
N VAL A 212 2.70 8.06 -0.49
CA VAL A 212 3.07 8.23 -1.90
C VAL A 212 3.78 6.99 -2.41
N GLY A 213 3.20 6.37 -3.45
CA GLY A 213 3.78 5.24 -4.19
C GLY A 213 4.34 5.69 -5.53
N PHE A 214 5.68 5.58 -5.72
CA PHE A 214 6.31 6.36 -6.78
C PHE A 214 7.59 5.81 -7.40
N GLY A 215 7.77 4.52 -7.56
CA GLY A 215 9.01 3.97 -8.11
C GLY A 215 10.25 4.36 -7.28
N VAL A 216 10.06 4.62 -6.01
CA VAL A 216 11.11 4.96 -5.05
C VAL A 216 12.09 3.80 -4.92
N SER A 217 13.37 4.10 -5.08
CA SER A 217 14.45 3.10 -5.04
C SER A 217 15.68 3.57 -4.27
N LYS A 218 15.72 4.84 -3.84
CA LYS A 218 16.87 5.50 -3.21
C LYS A 218 16.44 6.39 -2.03
N PRO A 219 17.26 6.52 -0.98
CA PRO A 219 16.97 7.36 0.20
C PRO A 219 16.73 8.84 -0.12
N ASN A 220 17.41 9.40 -1.12
CA ASN A 220 17.20 10.80 -1.50
C ASN A 220 15.79 11.06 -2.03
N GLN A 221 15.21 10.09 -2.78
CA GLN A 221 13.83 10.21 -3.24
C GLN A 221 12.83 10.16 -2.06
N VAL A 222 13.12 9.36 -1.03
CA VAL A 222 12.32 9.35 0.21
C VAL A 222 12.34 10.73 0.86
N ARG A 223 13.53 11.32 1.06
CA ARG A 223 13.65 12.68 1.62
C ARG A 223 12.91 13.72 0.80
N ASP A 224 13.01 13.65 -0.52
CA ASP A 224 12.32 14.58 -1.42
C ASP A 224 10.79 14.51 -1.26
N LEU A 225 10.22 13.32 -1.12
CA LEU A 225 8.77 13.13 -0.92
C LEU A 225 8.32 13.56 0.48
N VAL A 226 9.11 13.29 1.50
CA VAL A 226 8.87 13.77 2.87
C VAL A 226 8.88 15.29 2.92
N ALA A 227 9.84 15.93 2.25
CA ALA A 227 9.91 17.39 2.16
C ALA A 227 8.71 18.02 1.40
N GLN A 228 8.06 17.25 0.51
CA GLN A 228 6.84 17.65 -0.18
C GLN A 228 5.57 17.41 0.66
N GLY A 229 5.70 16.89 1.87
CA GLY A 229 4.58 16.73 2.81
C GLY A 229 3.97 15.32 2.86
N ALA A 230 4.54 14.31 2.19
CA ALA A 230 4.07 12.94 2.30
C ALA A 230 4.17 12.43 3.75
N ASP A 231 3.13 11.74 4.22
CA ASP A 231 3.11 11.12 5.55
C ASP A 231 3.58 9.66 5.53
N GLY A 232 3.62 9.05 4.34
CA GLY A 232 4.15 7.71 4.11
C GLY A 232 4.78 7.58 2.73
N ILE A 233 5.75 6.67 2.61
CA ILE A 233 6.44 6.38 1.36
C ILE A 233 6.29 4.90 1.07
N ILE A 234 5.77 4.55 -0.11
CA ILE A 234 5.53 3.18 -0.52
C ILE A 234 6.63 2.72 -1.49
N VAL A 235 7.27 1.60 -1.18
CA VAL A 235 8.36 1.03 -1.97
C VAL A 235 8.05 -0.42 -2.31
N GLY A 236 7.83 -0.70 -3.59
CA GLY A 236 7.50 -2.04 -4.08
C GLY A 236 8.56 -2.60 -5.03
N SER A 237 8.54 -2.19 -6.29
CA SER A 237 9.37 -2.77 -7.36
C SER A 237 10.87 -2.81 -7.04
N ALA A 238 11.39 -1.80 -6.34
CA ALA A 238 12.80 -1.77 -5.93
C ALA A 238 13.13 -2.86 -4.91
N LEU A 239 12.22 -3.13 -3.98
CA LEU A 239 12.38 -4.20 -2.99
C LEU A 239 12.29 -5.58 -3.66
N ILE A 240 11.30 -5.80 -4.54
CA ILE A 240 11.17 -7.07 -5.30
C ILE A 240 12.42 -7.37 -6.12
N LYS A 241 12.99 -6.37 -6.80
CA LYS A 241 14.25 -6.54 -7.55
C LYS A 241 15.39 -7.03 -6.66
N ARG A 242 15.52 -6.48 -5.45
CA ARG A 242 16.55 -6.88 -4.48
C ARG A 242 16.32 -8.27 -3.91
N ILE A 243 15.04 -8.63 -3.62
CA ILE A 243 14.66 -9.98 -3.21
C ILE A 243 15.12 -10.99 -4.27
N ASN A 244 14.82 -10.72 -5.55
CA ASN A 244 15.19 -11.59 -6.66
C ASN A 244 16.72 -11.68 -6.86
N ALA A 245 17.44 -10.59 -6.62
CA ALA A 245 18.89 -10.54 -6.70
C ALA A 245 19.58 -11.09 -5.44
N LYS A 246 18.81 -11.46 -4.39
CA LYS A 246 19.31 -11.92 -3.08
C LYS A 246 20.27 -10.92 -2.42
N GLU A 247 19.98 -9.62 -2.57
CA GLU A 247 20.75 -8.54 -1.96
C GLU A 247 20.43 -8.40 -0.47
N ASP A 248 21.24 -7.65 0.26
CA ASP A 248 21.02 -7.30 1.66
C ASP A 248 19.79 -6.38 1.81
N LEU A 249 18.65 -6.98 2.15
CA LEU A 249 17.39 -6.27 2.33
C LEU A 249 17.41 -5.39 3.59
N ALA A 250 18.04 -5.85 4.65
CA ALA A 250 18.07 -5.14 5.92
C ALA A 250 18.80 -3.80 5.80
N SER A 251 19.96 -3.76 5.17
CA SER A 251 20.70 -2.50 4.92
C SER A 251 19.91 -1.56 4.00
N PHE A 252 19.27 -2.08 2.96
CA PHE A 252 18.45 -1.28 2.08
C PHE A 252 17.27 -0.64 2.83
N VAL A 253 16.49 -1.41 3.58
CA VAL A 253 15.35 -0.92 4.35
C VAL A 253 15.77 0.10 5.42
N LYS A 254 16.84 -0.18 6.17
CA LYS A 254 17.40 0.78 7.14
C LYS A 254 17.77 2.11 6.50
N SER A 255 18.36 2.09 5.29
CA SER A 255 18.72 3.30 4.56
C SER A 255 17.50 4.13 4.15
N LEU A 256 16.41 3.48 3.72
CA LEU A 256 15.14 4.14 3.40
C LEU A 256 14.46 4.67 4.67
N LYS A 257 14.43 3.88 5.75
CA LYS A 257 13.80 4.30 7.03
C LYS A 257 14.52 5.50 7.63
N ALA A 258 15.85 5.54 7.58
CA ALA A 258 16.60 6.71 8.03
C ALA A 258 16.27 8.00 7.24
N ALA A 259 15.78 7.87 6.02
CA ALA A 259 15.39 9.00 5.16
C ALA A 259 13.94 9.49 5.40
N THR A 260 13.16 8.83 6.24
CA THR A 260 11.79 9.24 6.62
C THR A 260 11.76 10.21 7.81
N ARG A 261 12.94 10.61 8.30
CA ARG A 261 13.13 11.51 9.44
C ARG A 261 13.43 12.92 9.01
#